data_1018f66a44e9b33b80a43ba4f4436f4e
#
_entry.id   1018f66a44e9b33b80a43ba4f4436f4e
#
_cell.length_a   1.000
_cell.length_b   1.000
_cell.length_c   1.000
_cell.angle_alpha   90.00
_cell.angle_beta   90.00
_cell.angle_gamma   90.00
#
_symmetry.space_group_name_H-M   'P 1'
#
loop_
_entity.id
_entity.type
_entity.pdbx_description
1 polymer ?
#
loop_
_entity_poly.entity_id
_entity_poly.type
_entity_poly.pdbx_seq_one_letter_code
_entity_poly.pdbx_strand_id
1 'polypeptide(L)'
;MYKRVLLKISGEALAGANGTGINPETVENIVSQIVRLHEMGVEIAIVVGGGNFWRGRQGQNMDRVTADHMGMLATIMNSLALQDAIESKGVPVRVQTALSVPQVAEPFILRKALRHFECGRIVIFACG
;
A
#
# COMPACT_ATOMS: atom_id res chain seq x y z
N MET A 1 -14.62 16.54 11.45
CA MET A 1 -13.70 15.39 11.39
C MET A 1 -14.07 14.49 10.21
N TYR A 2 -13.09 14.00 9.49
CA TYR A 2 -13.33 13.09 8.36
C TYR A 2 -13.72 11.72 8.88
N LYS A 3 -14.68 11.07 8.21
CA LYS A 3 -15.08 9.70 8.53
C LYS A 3 -14.23 8.68 7.76
N ARG A 4 -13.81 9.04 6.56
CA ARG A 4 -13.04 8.19 5.66
C ARG A 4 -12.01 9.02 4.92
N VAL A 5 -10.79 8.53 4.84
CA VAL A 5 -9.71 9.22 4.15
C VAL A 5 -8.99 8.25 3.22
N LEU A 6 -8.45 8.79 2.14
CA LEU A 6 -7.56 8.08 1.24
C LEU A 6 -6.17 8.70 1.39
N LEU A 7 -5.22 7.89 1.85
CA LEU A 7 -3.84 8.32 2.00
C LEU A 7 -3.02 7.85 0.81
N LYS A 8 -2.33 8.77 0.16
CA LYS A 8 -1.40 8.44 -0.92
C LYS A 8 0.00 8.49 -0.36
N ILE A 9 0.71 7.37 -0.42
CA ILE A 9 2.07 7.24 0.11
C ILE A 9 2.99 6.93 -1.07
N SER A 10 4.01 7.75 -1.28
CA SER A 10 4.98 7.45 -2.34
C SER A 10 5.83 6.26 -1.93
N GLY A 11 6.28 5.46 -2.90
CA GLY A 11 7.19 4.36 -2.61
C GLY A 11 8.48 4.84 -1.96
N GLU A 12 8.98 5.99 -2.42
CA GLU A 12 10.19 6.58 -1.87
C GLU A 12 10.07 6.90 -0.37
N ALA A 13 8.87 7.20 0.09
CA ALA A 13 8.63 7.46 1.51
C ALA A 13 8.93 6.25 2.39
N LEU A 14 8.89 5.04 1.84
CA LEU A 14 9.19 3.81 2.57
C LEU A 14 10.68 3.49 2.61
N ALA A 15 11.45 4.14 1.74
CA ALA A 15 12.88 3.86 1.60
C ALA A 15 13.74 4.60 2.63
N GLY A 16 13.25 5.70 3.16
CA GLY A 16 14.04 6.54 4.04
C GLY A 16 15.16 7.25 3.29
N ALA A 17 16.27 7.52 3.96
CA ALA A 17 17.38 8.30 3.40
C ALA A 17 18.07 7.64 2.21
N ASN A 18 17.99 6.31 2.10
CA ASN A 18 18.65 5.57 1.01
C ASN A 18 17.97 5.77 -0.35
N GLY A 19 16.69 6.12 -0.37
CA GLY A 19 15.93 6.32 -1.58
C GLY A 19 15.52 5.05 -2.32
N THR A 20 15.97 3.88 -1.88
CA THR A 20 15.64 2.57 -2.48
C THR A 20 15.29 1.55 -1.41
N GLY A 21 14.50 0.56 -1.80
CA GLY A 21 14.10 -0.52 -0.90
C GLY A 21 13.14 -0.06 0.18
N ILE A 22 13.09 -0.82 1.25
CA ILE A 22 12.19 -0.57 2.39
C ILE A 22 13.05 -0.40 3.64
N ASN A 23 12.86 0.73 4.33
CA ASN A 23 13.53 0.99 5.60
C ASN A 23 12.54 0.69 6.73
N PRO A 24 12.81 -0.33 7.57
CA PRO A 24 11.87 -0.74 8.62
C PRO A 24 11.52 0.38 9.60
N GLU A 25 12.49 1.20 9.95
CA GLU A 25 12.26 2.30 10.90
C GLU A 25 11.34 3.37 10.31
N THR A 26 11.54 3.69 9.04
CA THR A 26 10.69 4.65 8.34
C THR A 26 9.26 4.12 8.22
N VAL A 27 9.10 2.83 7.88
CA VAL A 27 7.79 2.19 7.81
C VAL A 27 7.11 2.23 9.18
N GLU A 28 7.84 1.94 10.23
CA GLU A 28 7.31 1.98 11.61
C GLU A 28 6.77 3.37 11.95
N ASN A 29 7.48 4.42 11.59
CA ASN A 29 7.05 5.79 11.85
C ASN A 29 5.75 6.13 11.10
N ILE A 30 5.66 5.74 9.84
CA ILE A 30 4.47 5.97 9.02
C ILE A 30 3.28 5.19 9.58
N VAL A 31 3.50 3.92 9.89
CA VAL A 31 2.44 3.03 10.37
C VAL A 31 1.91 3.48 11.73
N SER A 32 2.77 3.97 12.60
CA SER A 32 2.35 4.49 13.90
C SER A 32 1.35 5.64 13.75
N GLN A 33 1.56 6.51 12.76
CA GLN A 33 0.63 7.61 12.48
C GLN A 33 -0.68 7.09 11.91
N ILE A 34 -0.63 6.10 11.02
CA ILE A 34 -1.82 5.49 10.42
C ILE A 34 -2.68 4.83 11.50
N VAL A 35 -2.06 4.06 12.37
CA VAL A 35 -2.77 3.36 13.45
C VAL A 35 -3.42 4.35 14.41
N ARG A 36 -2.72 5.44 14.72
CA ARG A 36 -3.26 6.49 15.58
C ARG A 36 -4.52 7.11 14.98
N LEU A 37 -4.49 7.37 13.68
CA LEU A 37 -5.66 7.89 12.97
C LEU A 37 -6.82 6.88 12.99
N HIS A 38 -6.52 5.62 12.79
CA HIS A 38 -7.53 4.55 12.83
C HIS A 38 -8.17 4.46 14.22
N GLU A 39 -7.39 4.61 15.28
CA GLU A 39 -7.90 4.58 16.65
C GLU A 39 -8.85 5.73 16.96
N MET A 40 -8.76 6.81 16.18
CA MET A 40 -9.68 7.94 16.28
C MET A 40 -11.02 7.67 15.60
N GLY A 41 -11.22 6.49 15.04
CA GLY A 41 -12.47 6.11 14.40
C GLY A 41 -12.54 6.44 12.92
N VAL A 42 -11.44 6.81 12.30
CA VAL A 42 -11.39 7.15 10.87
C VAL A 42 -11.19 5.88 10.04
N GLU A 43 -12.02 5.71 9.01
CA GLU A 43 -11.84 4.64 8.04
C GLU A 43 -10.74 5.03 7.07
N ILE A 44 -9.79 4.13 6.81
CA ILE A 44 -8.58 4.45 6.07
C ILE A 44 -8.41 3.55 4.86
N ALA A 45 -8.23 4.19 3.70
CA ALA A 45 -7.77 3.56 2.48
C ALA A 45 -6.36 4.09 2.19
N ILE A 46 -5.49 3.23 1.68
CA ILE A 46 -4.11 3.60 1.35
C ILE A 46 -3.82 3.22 -0.09
N VAL A 47 -3.20 4.14 -0.83
CA VAL A 47 -2.61 3.86 -2.13
C VAL A 47 -1.12 4.11 -2.00
N VAL A 48 -0.30 3.15 -2.38
CA VAL A 48 1.14 3.27 -2.26
C VAL A 48 1.80 3.11 -3.63
N GLY A 49 2.80 3.94 -3.89
CA GLY A 49 3.59 3.85 -5.12
C GLY A 49 4.70 2.80 -5.04
N GLY A 50 5.44 2.63 -6.12
CA GLY A 50 6.53 1.65 -6.22
C GLY A 50 7.91 2.24 -6.50
N GLY A 51 8.07 3.56 -6.40
CA GLY A 51 9.28 4.25 -6.82
C GLY A 51 10.54 3.93 -6.04
N ASN A 52 10.42 3.26 -4.90
CA ASN A 52 11.57 2.78 -4.13
C ASN A 52 12.21 1.53 -4.74
N PHE A 53 11.49 0.83 -5.63
CA PHE A 53 11.98 -0.36 -6.32
C PHE A 53 12.10 -0.16 -7.82
N TRP A 54 11.15 0.55 -8.44
CA TRP A 54 11.08 0.66 -9.88
C TRP A 54 10.56 2.02 -10.29
N ARG A 55 11.30 2.69 -11.20
CA ARG A 55 10.88 3.97 -11.78
C ARG A 55 10.79 3.83 -13.29
N GLY A 56 9.82 4.52 -13.89
CA GLY A 56 9.56 4.41 -15.32
C GLY A 56 10.77 4.67 -16.20
N ARG A 57 11.64 5.60 -15.82
CA ARG A 57 12.84 5.91 -16.62
C ARG A 57 13.88 4.80 -16.63
N GLN A 58 13.83 3.86 -15.69
CA GLN A 58 14.71 2.69 -15.70
C GLN A 58 14.34 1.74 -16.82
N GLY A 59 13.10 1.83 -17.32
CA GLY A 59 12.60 0.98 -18.37
C GLY A 59 12.55 1.63 -19.75
N GLN A 60 13.32 2.68 -20.01
CA GLN A 60 13.25 3.41 -21.29
C GLN A 60 13.49 2.54 -22.50
N ASN A 61 14.34 1.51 -22.38
CA ASN A 61 14.66 0.58 -23.48
C ASN A 61 13.90 -0.74 -23.34
N MET A 62 12.90 -0.77 -22.49
CA MET A 62 12.12 -1.95 -22.18
C MET A 62 10.72 -1.84 -22.78
N ASP A 63 10.11 -2.97 -23.09
CA ASP A 63 8.70 -3.01 -23.47
C ASP A 63 7.86 -2.31 -22.40
N ARG A 64 6.99 -1.41 -22.85
CA ARG A 64 6.23 -0.57 -21.93
C ARG A 64 5.29 -1.37 -21.03
N VAL A 65 4.64 -2.39 -21.60
CA VAL A 65 3.72 -3.23 -20.84
C VAL A 65 4.47 -3.97 -19.73
N THR A 66 5.65 -4.50 -20.05
CA THR A 66 6.49 -5.18 -19.06
C THR A 66 6.94 -4.22 -17.96
N ALA A 67 7.38 -3.02 -18.34
CA ALA A 67 7.80 -2.01 -17.36
C ALA A 67 6.65 -1.61 -16.44
N ASP A 68 5.44 -1.47 -16.99
CA ASP A 68 4.26 -1.14 -16.20
C ASP A 68 3.93 -2.25 -15.20
N HIS A 69 4.03 -3.51 -15.63
CA HIS A 69 3.83 -4.65 -14.73
C HIS A 69 4.85 -4.67 -13.60
N MET A 70 6.10 -4.32 -13.88
CA MET A 70 7.13 -4.22 -12.85
C MET A 70 6.77 -3.16 -11.82
N GLY A 71 6.26 -2.03 -12.28
CA GLY A 71 5.76 -0.98 -11.38
C GLY A 71 4.60 -1.46 -10.52
N MET A 72 3.66 -2.19 -11.10
CA MET A 72 2.54 -2.76 -10.36
C MET A 72 3.01 -3.75 -9.29
N LEU A 73 3.96 -4.62 -9.64
CA LEU A 73 4.51 -5.58 -8.68
C LEU A 73 5.23 -4.87 -7.53
N ALA A 74 5.92 -3.76 -7.83
CA ALA A 74 6.56 -2.97 -6.79
C ALA A 74 5.54 -2.41 -5.80
N THR A 75 4.37 -1.96 -6.27
CA THR A 75 3.31 -1.49 -5.38
C THR A 75 2.75 -2.61 -4.51
N ILE A 76 2.67 -3.83 -5.06
CA ILE A 76 2.21 -4.99 -4.29
C ILE A 76 3.20 -5.29 -3.17
N MET A 77 4.50 -5.27 -3.45
CA MET A 77 5.52 -5.48 -2.41
C MET A 77 5.38 -4.46 -1.28
N ASN A 78 5.23 -3.18 -1.62
CA ASN A 78 5.06 -2.14 -0.62
C ASN A 78 3.77 -2.30 0.17
N SER A 79 2.70 -2.73 -0.51
CA SER A 79 1.41 -2.97 0.16
C SER A 79 1.53 -4.08 1.20
N LEU A 80 2.26 -5.14 0.88
CA LEU A 80 2.48 -6.25 1.81
C LEU A 80 3.33 -5.82 3.00
N ALA A 81 4.33 -4.98 2.77
CA ALA A 81 5.15 -4.46 3.86
C ALA A 81 4.33 -3.60 4.83
N LEU A 82 3.46 -2.75 4.27
CA LEU A 82 2.57 -1.94 5.10
C LEU A 82 1.55 -2.80 5.83
N GLN A 83 0.98 -3.80 5.15
CA GLN A 83 0.04 -4.72 5.76
C GLN A 83 0.64 -5.40 6.98
N ASP A 84 1.82 -5.97 6.82
CA ASP A 84 2.51 -6.66 7.91
C ASP A 84 2.77 -5.72 9.09
N ALA A 85 3.25 -4.53 8.82
CA ALA A 85 3.57 -3.55 9.86
C ALA A 85 2.31 -3.07 10.59
N ILE A 86 1.21 -2.86 9.88
CA ILE A 86 -0.05 -2.42 10.49
C ILE A 86 -0.64 -3.57 11.32
N GLU A 87 -0.65 -4.78 10.78
CA GLU A 87 -1.20 -5.95 11.48
C GLU A 87 -0.41 -6.25 12.76
N SER A 88 0.88 -6.00 12.76
CA SER A 88 1.71 -6.18 13.96
C SER A 88 1.28 -5.28 15.11
N LYS A 89 0.53 -4.22 14.82
CA LYS A 89 -0.02 -3.32 15.84
C LYS A 89 -1.48 -3.65 16.21
N GLY A 90 -1.98 -4.78 15.74
CA GLY A 90 -3.30 -5.27 16.11
C GLY A 90 -4.45 -4.74 15.24
N VAL A 91 -4.16 -4.05 14.15
CA VAL A 91 -5.20 -3.52 13.26
C VAL A 91 -5.35 -4.42 12.04
N PRO A 92 -6.57 -4.88 11.72
CA PRO A 92 -6.76 -5.75 10.56
C PRO A 92 -6.65 -4.96 9.25
N VAL A 93 -6.03 -5.58 8.25
CA VAL A 93 -5.76 -4.96 6.94
C VAL A 93 -6.16 -5.92 5.83
N ARG A 94 -6.61 -5.37 4.71
CA ARG A 94 -6.79 -6.14 3.48
C ARG A 94 -6.13 -5.40 2.33
N VAL A 95 -5.40 -6.14 1.51
CA VAL A 95 -4.79 -5.60 0.28
C VAL A 95 -5.65 -6.03 -0.89
N GLN A 96 -6.03 -5.08 -1.74
CA GLN A 96 -6.73 -5.34 -2.99
C GLN A 96 -5.84 -4.89 -4.14
N THR A 97 -5.89 -5.62 -5.25
CA THR A 97 -5.03 -5.35 -6.40
C THR A 97 -5.76 -5.60 -7.71
N ALA A 98 -5.42 -4.82 -8.74
CA ALA A 98 -5.92 -5.03 -10.09
C ALA A 98 -5.18 -6.17 -10.80
N LEU A 99 -3.93 -6.43 -10.43
CA LEU A 99 -3.16 -7.56 -10.96
C LEU A 99 -3.48 -8.81 -10.12
N SER A 100 -3.86 -9.90 -10.80
CA SER A 100 -4.30 -11.11 -10.10
C SER A 100 -3.13 -11.85 -9.45
N VAL A 101 -3.05 -11.80 -8.13
CA VAL A 101 -2.07 -12.55 -7.32
C VAL A 101 -2.77 -13.05 -6.04
N PRO A 102 -3.73 -13.98 -6.20
CA PRO A 102 -4.66 -14.32 -5.11
C PRO A 102 -4.01 -14.90 -3.86
N GLN A 103 -2.79 -15.39 -3.95
CA GLN A 103 -2.07 -15.90 -2.79
C GLN A 103 -1.69 -14.80 -1.79
N VAL A 104 -1.59 -13.54 -2.23
CA VAL A 104 -1.09 -12.46 -1.39
C VAL A 104 -2.04 -11.27 -1.28
N ALA A 105 -2.97 -11.12 -2.21
CA ALA A 105 -3.89 -10.00 -2.22
C ALA A 105 -5.20 -10.40 -2.89
N GLU A 106 -6.30 -9.82 -2.46
CA GLU A 106 -7.58 -10.10 -3.10
C GLU A 106 -7.79 -9.19 -4.32
N PRO A 107 -8.60 -9.62 -5.30
CA PRO A 107 -8.93 -8.76 -6.43
C PRO A 107 -9.63 -7.49 -5.96
N PHE A 108 -9.39 -6.38 -6.66
CA PHE A 108 -10.12 -5.15 -6.36
C PHE A 108 -11.62 -5.35 -6.65
N ILE A 109 -12.43 -5.24 -5.62
CA ILE A 109 -13.88 -5.26 -5.71
C ILE A 109 -14.39 -4.19 -4.75
N LEU A 110 -15.03 -3.16 -5.30
CA LEU A 110 -15.47 -2.02 -4.50
C LEU A 110 -16.38 -2.44 -3.34
N ARG A 111 -17.32 -3.33 -3.61
CA ARG A 111 -18.26 -3.80 -2.58
C ARG A 111 -17.53 -4.44 -1.40
N LYS A 112 -16.47 -5.21 -1.67
CA LYS A 112 -15.65 -5.80 -0.62
C LYS A 112 -14.87 -4.74 0.15
N ALA A 113 -14.34 -3.75 -0.55
CA ALA A 113 -13.61 -2.66 0.11
C ALA A 113 -14.52 -1.92 1.09
N LEU A 114 -15.75 -1.61 0.67
CA LEU A 114 -16.73 -0.95 1.55
C LEU A 114 -17.05 -1.82 2.78
N ARG A 115 -17.18 -3.12 2.57
CA ARG A 115 -17.41 -4.05 3.67
C ARG A 115 -16.23 -4.07 4.65
N HIS A 116 -15.01 -4.03 4.13
CA HIS A 116 -13.82 -3.97 4.98
C HIS A 116 -13.83 -2.75 5.88
N PHE A 117 -14.20 -1.58 5.34
CA PHE A 117 -14.30 -0.36 6.15
C PHE A 117 -15.34 -0.52 7.26
N GLU A 118 -16.48 -1.11 6.95
CA GLU A 118 -17.53 -1.35 7.95
C GLU A 118 -17.05 -2.26 9.07
N CYS A 119 -16.14 -3.18 8.77
CA CYS A 119 -15.57 -4.11 9.74
C CYS A 119 -14.36 -3.55 10.48
N GLY A 120 -14.03 -2.28 10.28
CA GLY A 120 -12.89 -1.65 10.94
C GLY A 120 -11.54 -2.04 10.37
N ARG A 121 -11.49 -2.54 9.14
CA ARG A 121 -10.25 -2.92 8.47
C ARG A 121 -9.71 -1.75 7.65
N ILE A 122 -8.39 -1.62 7.63
CA ILE A 122 -7.71 -0.72 6.71
C ILE A 122 -7.60 -1.44 5.36
N VAL A 123 -7.82 -0.73 4.27
CA VAL A 123 -7.70 -1.31 2.92
C VAL A 123 -6.55 -0.62 2.20
N ILE A 124 -5.65 -1.43 1.65
CA ILE A 124 -4.54 -0.93 0.82
C ILE A 124 -4.82 -1.34 -0.61
N PHE A 125 -4.83 -0.37 -1.52
CA PHE A 125 -5.03 -0.63 -2.94
C PHE A 125 -3.68 -0.60 -3.64
N ALA A 126 -3.31 -1.73 -4.24
CA ALA A 126 -2.12 -1.85 -5.06
C ALA A 126 -2.49 -1.76 -6.55
N CYS A 127 -1.52 -1.43 -7.36
CA CYS A 127 -1.70 -1.33 -8.82
C CYS A 127 -2.67 -0.22 -9.22
N GLY A 128 -2.83 0.74 -8.36
CA GLY A 128 -3.67 1.89 -8.65
C GLY A 128 -3.03 2.83 -9.61
#